data_3f2e5f7cd801c4e55b4b668fbf3842ba
#
_entry.id   3f2e5f7cd801c4e55b4b668fbf3842ba
#
_cell.length_a   1.000
_cell.length_b   1.000
_cell.length_c   1.000
_cell.angle_alpha   90.00
_cell.angle_beta   90.00
_cell.angle_gamma   90.00
#
_symmetry.space_group_name_H-M   'P 1'
#
loop_
_entity.id
_entity.type
_entity.pdbx_description
1 polymer ?
#
loop_
_entity_poly.entity_id
_entity_poly.type
_entity_poly.pdbx_seq_one_letter_code
_entity_poly.pdbx_strand_id
1 'polypeptide(L)'
;MKKSYLLIALLTLSSCSDSPDDEKREINTVVLKDLIQHTKEFEKRVYSYENGLHIAVGYGIANSIMVEGVGGNIIIDASDSVAEAEEVYSHFKKINSNPITAIIYTHNHGDHTFGAAYYYNLNEEKPMVIAHESTSHYVERIMGILNPIISKRSSRMFGTELPSDEVINVGIGPYLGVSQSPIGYIKPTVTFSDELKINISGIEIELYHAPGETN
;
A
#
# COMPACT_ATOMS: atom_id res chain seq x y z
N MET A 1 -74.73 -4.96 46.00
CA MET A 1 -73.62 -4.04 45.65
C MET A 1 -72.29 -4.78 45.89
N LYS A 2 -71.69 -5.33 44.85
CA LYS A 2 -70.36 -6.00 44.92
C LYS A 2 -69.28 -5.01 44.52
N LYS A 3 -68.37 -4.69 45.42
CA LYS A 3 -67.22 -3.87 45.16
C LYS A 3 -66.13 -4.78 44.61
N SER A 4 -65.76 -4.58 43.33
CA SER A 4 -64.60 -5.21 42.73
C SER A 4 -63.34 -4.37 43.02
N TYR A 5 -62.36 -4.96 43.67
CA TYR A 5 -61.03 -4.36 43.84
C TYR A 5 -60.13 -4.79 42.67
N LEU A 6 -59.72 -3.81 41.89
CA LEU A 6 -58.70 -4.00 40.81
C LEU A 6 -57.31 -3.96 41.43
N LEU A 7 -56.64 -5.11 41.45
CA LEU A 7 -55.31 -5.21 41.95
C LEU A 7 -54.39 -4.86 40.79
N ILE A 8 -53.74 -3.68 40.79
CA ILE A 8 -52.72 -3.29 39.85
C ILE A 8 -51.39 -3.83 40.36
N ALA A 9 -50.88 -4.90 39.73
CA ALA A 9 -49.55 -5.39 39.97
C ALA A 9 -48.55 -4.48 39.23
N LEU A 10 -47.78 -3.70 39.96
CA LEU A 10 -46.65 -2.92 39.45
C LEU A 10 -45.51 -3.90 39.23
N LEU A 11 -45.28 -4.29 37.95
CA LEU A 11 -44.08 -4.97 37.54
C LEU A 11 -42.94 -3.94 37.48
N THR A 12 -42.12 -3.90 38.50
CA THR A 12 -40.83 -3.22 38.43
C THR A 12 -39.88 -4.03 37.52
N LEU A 13 -39.72 -3.58 36.30
CA LEU A 13 -38.64 -4.03 35.45
C LEU A 13 -37.34 -3.53 36.08
N SER A 14 -36.68 -4.41 36.81
CA SER A 14 -35.28 -4.22 37.19
C SER A 14 -34.47 -4.35 35.91
N SER A 15 -34.10 -3.22 35.32
CA SER A 15 -33.11 -3.22 34.26
C SER A 15 -31.78 -3.57 34.91
N CYS A 16 -31.34 -4.81 34.74
CA CYS A 16 -29.93 -5.13 34.90
C CYS A 16 -29.16 -4.37 33.83
N SER A 17 -28.58 -3.25 34.21
CA SER A 17 -27.49 -2.62 33.50
C SER A 17 -26.22 -3.34 33.95
N ASP A 18 -26.01 -4.57 33.49
CA ASP A 18 -24.70 -5.12 33.38
C ASP A 18 -24.07 -4.42 32.18
N SER A 19 -23.34 -3.31 32.43
CA SER A 19 -22.29 -2.88 31.56
C SER A 19 -21.33 -4.07 31.47
N PRO A 20 -20.98 -4.54 30.24
CA PRO A 20 -19.87 -5.47 30.14
C PRO A 20 -18.70 -4.76 30.78
N ASP A 21 -18.19 -5.34 31.87
CA ASP A 21 -16.90 -4.96 32.40
C ASP A 21 -15.95 -4.83 31.20
N ASP A 22 -15.37 -3.66 31.06
CA ASP A 22 -14.14 -3.45 30.32
C ASP A 22 -13.08 -4.38 30.95
N GLU A 23 -13.10 -5.64 30.59
CA GLU A 23 -11.98 -6.52 30.72
C GLU A 23 -10.88 -5.87 29.88
N LYS A 24 -10.11 -4.97 30.52
CA LYS A 24 -8.88 -4.44 29.95
C LYS A 24 -8.07 -5.67 29.61
N ARG A 25 -8.12 -6.07 28.33
CA ARG A 25 -7.25 -7.09 27.79
C ARG A 25 -5.84 -6.74 28.26
N GLU A 26 -5.27 -7.56 29.12
CA GLU A 26 -3.85 -7.47 29.44
C GLU A 26 -3.13 -7.67 28.11
N ILE A 27 -2.77 -6.54 27.49
CA ILE A 27 -1.92 -6.57 26.29
C ILE A 27 -0.65 -7.26 26.74
N ASN A 28 -0.34 -8.38 26.11
CA ASN A 28 0.88 -9.11 26.41
C ASN A 28 2.07 -8.17 26.11
N THR A 29 2.62 -7.58 27.16
CA THR A 29 3.66 -6.55 27.08
C THR A 29 4.93 -7.04 26.38
N VAL A 30 5.15 -8.34 26.30
CA VAL A 30 6.27 -8.95 25.57
C VAL A 30 6.04 -8.81 24.07
N VAL A 31 4.85 -9.21 23.59
CA VAL A 31 4.48 -9.10 22.16
C VAL A 31 4.52 -7.65 21.71
N LEU A 32 4.01 -6.72 22.53
CA LEU A 32 4.05 -5.30 22.21
C LEU A 32 5.49 -4.76 22.09
N LYS A 33 6.40 -5.20 22.96
CA LYS A 33 7.82 -4.78 22.90
C LYS A 33 8.50 -5.29 21.64
N ASP A 34 8.26 -6.53 21.24
CA ASP A 34 8.82 -7.11 20.03
C ASP A 34 8.28 -6.40 18.78
N LEU A 35 7.00 -6.06 18.77
CA LEU A 35 6.38 -5.32 17.69
C LEU A 35 6.94 -3.88 17.56
N ILE A 36 7.13 -3.19 18.69
CA ILE A 36 7.77 -1.86 18.72
C ILE A 36 9.22 -1.96 18.24
N GLN A 37 9.95 -3.00 18.62
CA GLN A 37 11.31 -3.20 18.15
C GLN A 37 11.36 -3.45 16.65
N HIS A 38 10.44 -4.28 16.13
CA HIS A 38 10.31 -4.56 14.72
C HIS A 38 9.99 -3.31 13.88
N THR A 39 9.19 -2.38 14.44
CA THR A 39 8.86 -1.11 13.76
C THR A 39 10.10 -0.31 13.37
N LYS A 40 11.21 -0.44 14.09
CA LYS A 40 12.47 0.26 13.76
C LYS A 40 13.08 -0.19 12.42
N GLU A 41 12.73 -1.38 11.94
CA GLU A 41 13.16 -1.89 10.65
C GLU A 41 12.48 -1.14 9.49
N PHE A 42 11.34 -0.50 9.77
CA PHE A 42 10.55 0.28 8.81
C PHE A 42 10.83 1.80 8.89
N GLU A 43 11.93 2.23 9.48
CA GLU A 43 12.32 3.65 9.45
C GLU A 43 12.52 4.11 8.01
N LYS A 44 11.87 5.22 7.65
CA LYS A 44 11.96 5.81 6.32
C LYS A 44 13.40 6.21 5.97
N ARG A 45 13.93 5.63 4.92
CA ARG A 45 15.27 5.98 4.40
C ARG A 45 15.40 5.66 2.92
N VAL A 46 16.30 6.38 2.24
CA VAL A 46 16.72 6.06 0.88
C VAL A 46 18.14 5.54 0.91
N TYR A 47 18.33 4.32 0.45
CA TYR A 47 19.65 3.74 0.21
C TYR A 47 20.09 4.12 -1.19
N SER A 48 21.31 4.64 -1.31
CA SER A 48 21.91 5.03 -2.59
C SER A 48 23.19 4.26 -2.84
N TYR A 49 23.32 3.74 -4.05
CA TYR A 49 24.45 2.95 -4.51
C TYR A 49 25.19 3.69 -5.63
N GLU A 50 26.51 3.48 -5.75
CA GLU A 50 27.38 4.19 -6.70
C GLU A 50 27.01 3.98 -8.16
N ASN A 51 26.27 2.93 -8.48
CA ASN A 51 25.80 2.64 -9.85
C ASN A 51 24.49 3.36 -10.22
N GLY A 52 24.08 4.37 -9.47
CA GLY A 52 22.85 5.13 -9.74
C GLY A 52 21.55 4.41 -9.35
N LEU A 53 21.65 3.43 -8.47
CA LEU A 53 20.49 2.73 -7.92
C LEU A 53 20.10 3.34 -6.55
N HIS A 54 18.84 3.70 -6.37
CA HIS A 54 18.29 4.28 -5.13
C HIS A 54 17.05 3.53 -4.72
N ILE A 55 16.97 3.10 -3.45
CA ILE A 55 15.88 2.30 -2.92
C ILE A 55 15.24 3.04 -1.74
N ALA A 56 13.98 3.40 -1.86
CA ALA A 56 13.17 3.97 -0.78
C ALA A 56 12.55 2.83 0.04
N VAL A 57 12.89 2.77 1.32
CA VAL A 57 12.44 1.74 2.27
C VAL A 57 11.68 2.40 3.40
N GLY A 58 10.59 1.76 3.87
CA GLY A 58 9.81 2.19 5.03
C GLY A 58 8.80 3.30 4.74
N TYR A 59 8.56 3.64 3.49
CA TYR A 59 7.55 4.62 3.07
C TYR A 59 6.15 4.01 2.95
N GLY A 60 6.06 2.71 2.73
CA GLY A 60 4.87 1.90 2.63
C GLY A 60 5.20 0.42 2.76
N ILE A 61 4.33 -0.45 2.29
CA ILE A 61 4.53 -1.90 2.32
C ILE A 61 5.63 -2.30 1.33
N ALA A 62 5.54 -1.81 0.07
CA ALA A 62 6.54 -2.07 -0.94
C ALA A 62 7.68 -1.03 -0.92
N ASN A 63 8.84 -1.45 -1.37
CA ASN A 63 9.93 -0.52 -1.68
C ASN A 63 9.71 0.06 -3.08
N SER A 64 10.07 1.32 -3.27
CA SER A 64 10.14 1.95 -4.59
C SER A 64 11.60 2.19 -4.96
N ILE A 65 11.94 1.96 -6.22
CA ILE A 65 13.31 2.02 -6.69
C ILE A 65 13.44 3.06 -7.80
N MET A 66 14.45 3.91 -7.72
CA MET A 66 14.86 4.79 -8.82
C MET A 66 16.18 4.33 -9.39
N VAL A 67 16.24 4.22 -10.72
CA VAL A 67 17.47 3.98 -11.48
C VAL A 67 17.80 5.23 -12.30
N GLU A 68 19.00 5.79 -12.11
CA GLU A 68 19.47 6.93 -12.87
C GLU A 68 19.92 6.52 -14.27
N GLY A 69 19.36 7.17 -15.28
CA GLY A 69 19.80 7.03 -16.66
C GLY A 69 20.31 8.35 -17.25
N VAL A 70 20.80 8.30 -18.47
CA VAL A 70 21.29 9.47 -19.21
C VAL A 70 20.12 10.35 -19.59
N GLY A 71 19.96 11.46 -18.88
CA GLY A 71 18.89 12.45 -19.14
C GLY A 71 17.50 12.01 -18.71
N GLY A 72 17.36 10.91 -17.97
CA GLY A 72 16.06 10.45 -17.47
C GLY A 72 16.20 9.38 -16.40
N ASN A 73 15.24 9.31 -15.50
CA ASN A 73 15.17 8.33 -14.42
C ASN A 73 14.07 7.30 -14.66
N ILE A 74 14.26 6.11 -14.14
CA ILE A 74 13.32 5.00 -14.23
C ILE A 74 12.82 4.69 -12.82
N ILE A 75 11.52 4.56 -12.64
CA ILE A 75 10.91 4.11 -11.38
C ILE A 75 10.51 2.65 -11.53
N ILE A 76 10.92 1.82 -10.58
CA ILE A 76 10.47 0.44 -10.45
C ILE A 76 9.61 0.37 -9.19
N ASP A 77 8.37 -0.02 -9.37
CA ASP A 77 7.29 -0.02 -8.39
C ASP A 77 6.96 1.37 -7.81
N ALA A 78 5.71 1.73 -7.92
CA ALA A 78 5.25 3.11 -7.82
C ALA A 78 4.53 3.43 -6.50
N SER A 79 4.72 2.62 -5.46
CA SER A 79 4.02 2.75 -4.17
C SER A 79 2.52 2.40 -4.21
N ASP A 80 1.85 2.35 -3.06
CA ASP A 80 0.45 1.95 -2.94
C ASP A 80 -0.55 3.12 -3.03
N SER A 81 -0.07 4.35 -3.08
CA SER A 81 -0.90 5.54 -3.19
C SER A 81 -0.17 6.73 -3.82
N VAL A 82 -0.95 7.70 -4.31
CA VAL A 82 -0.42 8.93 -4.91
C VAL A 82 0.39 9.73 -3.88
N ALA A 83 -0.08 9.81 -2.63
CA ALA A 83 0.62 10.56 -1.57
C ALA A 83 1.95 9.90 -1.18
N GLU A 84 2.00 8.58 -1.12
CA GLU A 84 3.23 7.84 -0.82
C GLU A 84 4.26 8.02 -1.96
N ALA A 85 3.82 7.91 -3.22
CA ALA A 85 4.66 8.18 -4.38
C ALA A 85 5.23 9.62 -4.38
N GLU A 86 4.42 10.62 -3.98
CA GLU A 86 4.86 12.00 -3.81
C GLU A 86 5.95 12.13 -2.74
N GLU A 87 5.74 11.51 -1.58
CA GLU A 87 6.71 11.52 -0.49
C GLU A 87 8.03 10.87 -0.93
N VAL A 88 7.98 9.68 -1.50
CA VAL A 88 9.16 8.97 -2.04
C VAL A 88 9.90 9.83 -3.07
N TYR A 89 9.17 10.37 -4.05
CA TYR A 89 9.77 11.21 -5.08
C TYR A 89 10.41 12.49 -4.53
N SER A 90 9.87 13.06 -3.46
CA SER A 90 10.47 14.23 -2.80
C SER A 90 11.92 13.98 -2.34
N HIS A 91 12.24 12.73 -2.03
CA HIS A 91 13.60 12.29 -1.68
C HIS A 91 14.43 11.95 -2.92
N PHE A 92 13.88 11.21 -3.87
CA PHE A 92 14.56 10.87 -5.12
C PHE A 92 14.97 12.12 -5.91
N LYS A 93 14.09 13.10 -6.01
CA LYS A 93 14.36 14.39 -6.69
C LYS A 93 15.54 15.16 -6.11
N LYS A 94 15.86 15.00 -4.83
CA LYS A 94 17.04 15.64 -4.20
C LYS A 94 18.34 14.97 -4.62
N ILE A 95 18.27 13.70 -5.04
CA ILE A 95 19.42 12.93 -5.53
C ILE A 95 19.60 13.21 -7.02
N ASN A 96 18.56 12.99 -7.80
CA ASN A 96 18.58 13.24 -9.25
C ASN A 96 17.23 13.81 -9.70
N SER A 97 17.25 15.00 -10.32
CA SER A 97 16.06 15.73 -10.76
C SER A 97 15.73 15.54 -12.25
N ASN A 98 16.38 14.63 -12.93
CA ASN A 98 16.04 14.29 -14.31
C ASN A 98 14.56 13.83 -14.41
N PRO A 99 13.91 14.02 -15.57
CA PRO A 99 12.52 13.58 -15.76
C PRO A 99 12.38 12.08 -15.60
N ILE A 100 11.21 11.62 -15.17
CA ILE A 100 10.88 10.20 -15.17
C ILE A 100 10.55 9.78 -16.60
N THR A 101 11.28 8.83 -17.16
CA THR A 101 11.12 8.34 -18.52
C THR A 101 10.44 6.99 -18.61
N ALA A 102 10.47 6.23 -17.52
CA ALA A 102 9.71 4.98 -17.43
C ALA A 102 9.25 4.68 -16.00
N ILE A 103 8.16 3.93 -15.91
CA ILE A 103 7.64 3.29 -14.70
C ILE A 103 7.52 1.80 -15.03
N ILE A 104 8.10 0.95 -14.21
CA ILE A 104 8.07 -0.51 -14.39
C ILE A 104 7.32 -1.10 -13.20
N TYR A 105 6.30 -1.91 -13.44
CA TYR A 105 5.65 -2.69 -12.41
C TYR A 105 6.25 -4.09 -12.37
N THR A 106 6.73 -4.51 -11.20
CA THR A 106 7.21 -5.89 -11.01
C THR A 106 6.05 -6.87 -11.07
N HIS A 107 4.89 -6.49 -10.51
CA HIS A 107 3.67 -7.30 -10.52
C HIS A 107 2.41 -6.44 -10.26
N ASN A 108 1.27 -7.09 -10.12
CA ASN A 108 -0.06 -6.45 -10.11
C ASN A 108 -0.59 -6.03 -8.73
N HIS A 109 0.15 -6.20 -7.65
CA HIS A 109 -0.32 -5.75 -6.34
C HIS A 109 -0.39 -4.22 -6.25
N GLY A 110 -1.31 -3.72 -5.42
CA GLY A 110 -1.60 -2.29 -5.33
C GLY A 110 -0.44 -1.46 -4.83
N ASP A 111 0.31 -1.98 -3.87
CA ASP A 111 1.48 -1.35 -3.27
C ASP A 111 2.65 -1.16 -4.25
N HIS A 112 2.59 -1.77 -5.44
CA HIS A 112 3.54 -1.58 -6.53
C HIS A 112 3.01 -0.69 -7.66
N THR A 113 1.68 -0.45 -7.73
CA THR A 113 1.06 0.13 -8.92
C THR A 113 0.19 1.37 -8.66
N PHE A 114 -0.31 1.57 -7.43
CA PHE A 114 -1.37 2.55 -7.17
C PHE A 114 -0.87 4.00 -7.00
N GLY A 115 0.43 4.22 -6.85
CA GLY A 115 1.02 5.56 -6.84
C GLY A 115 1.44 6.10 -8.21
N ALA A 116 1.33 5.29 -9.26
CA ALA A 116 1.91 5.58 -10.60
C ALA A 116 1.43 6.89 -11.23
N ALA A 117 0.19 7.31 -10.96
CA ALA A 117 -0.33 8.57 -11.50
C ALA A 117 0.47 9.80 -11.05
N TYR A 118 1.10 9.75 -9.89
CA TYR A 118 1.98 10.82 -9.44
C TYR A 118 3.15 11.00 -10.41
N TYR A 119 3.94 9.94 -10.63
CA TYR A 119 5.09 9.97 -11.54
C TYR A 119 4.69 10.27 -12.99
N TYR A 120 3.58 9.66 -13.44
CA TYR A 120 3.07 9.83 -14.80
C TYR A 120 2.72 11.27 -15.13
N ASN A 121 2.27 12.05 -14.15
CA ASN A 121 1.81 13.43 -14.34
C ASN A 121 2.89 14.49 -14.04
N LEU A 122 4.10 14.10 -13.63
CA LEU A 122 5.17 15.07 -13.32
C LEU A 122 5.63 15.86 -14.54
N ASN A 123 5.67 15.25 -15.71
CA ASN A 123 6.22 15.85 -16.92
C ASN A 123 5.17 16.00 -18.02
N GLU A 124 5.40 16.89 -18.98
CA GLU A 124 4.57 17.01 -20.19
C GLU A 124 4.68 15.75 -21.04
N GLU A 125 5.92 15.32 -21.34
CA GLU A 125 6.21 14.05 -21.99
C GLU A 125 5.96 12.91 -21.01
N LYS A 126 5.01 12.03 -21.33
CA LYS A 126 4.59 10.97 -20.45
C LYS A 126 5.57 9.80 -20.45
N PRO A 127 5.94 9.27 -19.26
CA PRO A 127 6.82 8.11 -19.19
C PRO A 127 6.15 6.87 -19.80
N MET A 128 6.98 5.96 -20.31
CA MET A 128 6.50 4.60 -20.61
C MET A 128 6.09 3.93 -19.31
N VAL A 129 4.98 3.19 -19.35
CA VAL A 129 4.57 2.32 -18.24
C VAL A 129 4.68 0.88 -18.74
N ILE A 130 5.56 0.11 -18.12
CA ILE A 130 5.97 -1.21 -18.59
C ILE A 130 5.55 -2.27 -17.57
N ALA A 131 4.92 -3.35 -18.02
CA ALA A 131 4.56 -4.48 -17.16
C ALA A 131 4.29 -5.73 -18.00
N HIS A 132 4.19 -6.88 -17.33
CA HIS A 132 3.69 -8.09 -17.94
C HIS A 132 2.23 -7.89 -18.43
N GLU A 133 1.86 -8.53 -19.53
CA GLU A 133 0.55 -8.33 -20.19
C GLU A 133 -0.66 -8.66 -19.29
N SER A 134 -0.50 -9.58 -18.33
CA SER A 134 -1.57 -9.94 -17.40
C SER A 134 -1.82 -8.90 -16.31
N THR A 135 -0.87 -7.98 -16.06
CA THR A 135 -0.93 -7.04 -14.94
C THR A 135 -2.23 -6.24 -14.90
N SER A 136 -2.63 -5.62 -16.01
CA SER A 136 -3.87 -4.85 -16.04
C SER A 136 -5.12 -5.68 -15.74
N HIS A 137 -5.18 -6.91 -16.23
CA HIS A 137 -6.30 -7.80 -15.96
C HIS A 137 -6.48 -8.05 -14.45
N TYR A 138 -5.39 -8.32 -13.73
CA TYR A 138 -5.47 -8.59 -12.29
C TYR A 138 -5.70 -7.34 -11.47
N VAL A 139 -5.06 -6.21 -11.80
CA VAL A 139 -5.33 -4.91 -11.15
C VAL A 139 -6.81 -4.54 -11.29
N GLU A 140 -7.38 -4.64 -12.51
CA GLU A 140 -8.79 -4.32 -12.73
C GLU A 140 -9.75 -5.25 -11.98
N ARG A 141 -9.40 -6.51 -11.82
CA ARG A 141 -10.18 -7.45 -10.98
C ARG A 141 -10.13 -7.09 -9.51
N ILE A 142 -8.94 -6.71 -9.01
CA ILE A 142 -8.73 -6.28 -7.61
C ILE A 142 -9.52 -5.00 -7.33
N MET A 143 -9.43 -4.01 -8.21
CA MET A 143 -10.14 -2.74 -8.07
C MET A 143 -11.66 -2.86 -8.34
N GLY A 144 -12.07 -3.85 -9.12
CA GLY A 144 -13.46 -4.08 -9.54
C GLY A 144 -14.16 -5.19 -8.76
N ILE A 145 -14.38 -6.31 -9.42
CA ILE A 145 -15.25 -7.39 -8.90
C ILE A 145 -14.75 -8.01 -7.59
N LEU A 146 -13.45 -8.03 -7.34
CA LEU A 146 -12.88 -8.59 -6.12
C LEU A 146 -12.75 -7.56 -4.99
N ASN A 147 -12.92 -6.27 -5.28
CA ASN A 147 -12.70 -5.20 -4.31
C ASN A 147 -13.41 -5.38 -2.97
N PRO A 148 -14.73 -5.73 -2.91
CA PRO A 148 -15.42 -5.89 -1.64
C PRO A 148 -14.83 -7.01 -0.77
N ILE A 149 -14.31 -8.07 -1.39
CA ILE A 149 -13.69 -9.19 -0.68
C ILE A 149 -12.29 -8.82 -0.22
N ILE A 150 -11.50 -8.22 -1.10
CA ILE A 150 -10.11 -7.82 -0.82
C ILE A 150 -10.08 -6.74 0.26
N SER A 151 -10.90 -5.70 0.15
CA SER A 151 -10.99 -4.63 1.15
C SER A 151 -11.33 -5.19 2.54
N LYS A 152 -12.30 -6.11 2.63
CA LYS A 152 -12.66 -6.73 3.90
C LYS A 152 -11.56 -7.64 4.48
N ARG A 153 -10.80 -8.32 3.63
CA ARG A 153 -9.63 -9.10 4.07
C ARG A 153 -8.50 -8.19 4.51
N SER A 154 -8.20 -7.16 3.74
CA SER A 154 -7.13 -6.20 4.02
C SER A 154 -7.39 -5.45 5.32
N SER A 155 -8.62 -5.00 5.58
CA SER A 155 -8.93 -4.31 6.83
C SER A 155 -8.66 -5.17 8.07
N ARG A 156 -8.90 -6.48 7.99
CA ARG A 156 -8.59 -7.42 9.07
C ARG A 156 -7.11 -7.79 9.14
N MET A 157 -6.45 -7.90 8.00
CA MET A 157 -5.05 -8.30 7.90
C MET A 157 -4.12 -7.18 8.37
N PHE A 158 -4.42 -5.96 7.97
CA PHE A 158 -3.57 -4.79 8.19
C PHE A 158 -4.08 -3.85 9.29
N GLY A 159 -5.18 -4.20 9.95
CA GLY A 159 -5.73 -3.44 11.06
C GLY A 159 -6.20 -2.03 10.69
N THR A 160 -6.65 -1.79 9.44
CA THR A 160 -7.04 -0.45 8.98
C THR A 160 -8.29 0.12 9.65
N GLU A 161 -9.05 -0.72 10.38
CA GLU A 161 -10.21 -0.31 11.18
C GLU A 161 -9.85 -0.04 12.65
N LEU A 162 -8.61 -0.30 13.05
CA LEU A 162 -8.15 0.01 14.40
C LEU A 162 -7.93 1.52 14.56
N PRO A 163 -8.11 2.06 15.78
CA PRO A 163 -7.68 3.42 16.10
C PRO A 163 -6.21 3.62 15.75
N SER A 164 -5.85 4.81 15.26
CA SER A 164 -4.50 5.09 14.77
C SER A 164 -3.40 4.97 15.82
N ASP A 165 -3.76 5.10 17.10
CA ASP A 165 -2.87 4.91 18.26
C ASP A 165 -2.68 3.43 18.65
N GLU A 166 -3.50 2.53 18.10
CA GLU A 166 -3.36 1.08 18.28
C GLU A 166 -2.57 0.40 17.14
N VAL A 167 -2.43 1.06 15.99
CA VAL A 167 -1.68 0.54 14.85
C VAL A 167 -0.20 0.87 15.02
N ILE A 168 0.62 -0.14 15.33
CA ILE A 168 2.07 0.03 15.48
C ILE A 168 2.78 -0.15 14.14
N ASN A 169 2.47 -1.24 13.45
CA ASN A 169 2.87 -1.55 12.08
C ASN A 169 1.94 -2.64 11.51
N VAL A 170 2.08 -2.96 10.24
CA VAL A 170 1.25 -3.98 9.56
C VAL A 170 1.99 -5.31 9.33
N GLY A 171 3.11 -5.53 10.03
CA GLY A 171 3.91 -6.74 9.97
C GLY A 171 4.95 -6.75 8.85
N ILE A 172 4.57 -6.36 7.64
CA ILE A 172 5.44 -6.31 6.46
C ILE A 172 5.80 -4.89 6.03
N GLY A 173 5.34 -3.89 6.78
CA GLY A 173 5.59 -2.47 6.51
C GLY A 173 4.99 -1.58 7.58
N PRO A 174 5.19 -0.26 7.50
CA PRO A 174 4.73 0.67 8.52
C PRO A 174 3.21 0.85 8.52
N TYR A 175 2.57 0.92 7.37
CA TYR A 175 1.13 1.11 7.21
C TYR A 175 0.69 0.74 5.78
N LEU A 176 -0.63 0.66 5.56
CA LEU A 176 -1.24 0.50 4.23
C LEU A 176 -1.70 1.87 3.72
N GLY A 177 -0.96 2.45 2.76
CA GLY A 177 -1.15 3.83 2.30
C GLY A 177 -2.43 4.07 1.50
N VAL A 178 -2.95 3.05 0.81
CA VAL A 178 -4.20 3.11 0.05
C VAL A 178 -5.42 3.56 0.89
N SER A 179 -5.35 3.38 2.21
CA SER A 179 -6.39 3.86 3.12
C SER A 179 -6.37 5.38 3.34
N GLN A 180 -5.30 6.06 2.96
CA GLN A 180 -5.04 7.46 3.28
C GLN A 180 -5.03 8.39 2.06
N SER A 181 -4.96 7.85 0.83
CA SER A 181 -4.79 8.62 -0.39
C SER A 181 -5.45 7.95 -1.60
N PRO A 182 -5.79 8.71 -2.65
CA PRO A 182 -6.35 8.16 -3.87
C PRO A 182 -5.46 7.11 -4.54
N ILE A 183 -6.09 6.13 -5.15
CA ILE A 183 -5.47 5.17 -6.06
C ILE A 183 -5.22 5.83 -7.40
N GLY A 184 -3.99 5.78 -7.86
CA GLY A 184 -3.53 6.37 -9.11
C GLY A 184 -2.90 5.35 -10.05
N TYR A 185 -3.59 4.23 -10.33
CA TYR A 185 -3.12 3.25 -11.28
C TYR A 185 -3.09 3.79 -12.71
N ILE A 186 -1.99 3.58 -13.41
CA ILE A 186 -1.83 3.85 -14.85
C ILE A 186 -1.66 2.53 -15.58
N LYS A 187 -2.47 2.30 -16.61
CA LYS A 187 -2.33 1.09 -17.44
C LYS A 187 -0.98 1.09 -18.16
N PRO A 188 -0.31 -0.06 -18.24
CA PRO A 188 0.90 -0.21 -19.04
C PRO A 188 0.69 0.26 -20.48
N THR A 189 1.64 1.01 -20.99
CA THR A 189 1.74 1.46 -22.37
C THR A 189 2.60 0.51 -23.22
N VAL A 190 3.46 -0.26 -22.55
CA VAL A 190 4.28 -1.31 -23.11
C VAL A 190 4.08 -2.58 -22.29
N THR A 191 3.78 -3.68 -22.98
CA THR A 191 3.59 -4.97 -22.30
C THR A 191 4.45 -6.05 -22.94
N PHE A 192 4.73 -7.11 -22.21
CA PHE A 192 5.46 -8.30 -22.69
C PHE A 192 4.84 -9.57 -22.10
N SER A 193 5.09 -10.71 -22.74
CA SER A 193 4.62 -12.04 -22.28
C SER A 193 5.73 -12.82 -21.59
N ASP A 194 6.82 -13.12 -22.31
CA ASP A 194 7.90 -13.97 -21.78
C ASP A 194 9.11 -13.15 -21.34
N GLU A 195 9.60 -12.32 -22.28
CA GLU A 195 10.74 -11.45 -22.03
C GLU A 195 10.61 -10.12 -22.81
N LEU A 196 11.26 -9.08 -22.28
CA LEU A 196 11.45 -7.81 -22.95
C LEU A 196 12.87 -7.31 -22.70
N LYS A 197 13.58 -6.97 -23.78
CA LYS A 197 14.87 -6.26 -23.73
C LYS A 197 14.70 -4.90 -24.36
N ILE A 198 14.99 -3.87 -23.59
CA ILE A 198 14.78 -2.48 -23.99
C ILE A 198 15.86 -1.58 -23.43
N ASN A 199 16.23 -0.55 -24.17
CA ASN A 199 17.11 0.51 -23.68
C ASN A 199 16.27 1.76 -23.37
N ILE A 200 16.37 2.26 -22.14
CA ILE A 200 15.67 3.45 -21.66
C ILE A 200 16.68 4.37 -20.99
N SER A 201 16.80 5.60 -21.49
CA SER A 201 17.74 6.59 -20.96
C SER A 201 19.19 6.04 -20.84
N GLY A 202 19.62 5.22 -21.80
CA GLY A 202 20.96 4.61 -21.82
C GLY A 202 21.13 3.40 -20.89
N ILE A 203 20.10 2.98 -20.18
CA ILE A 203 20.09 1.77 -19.35
C ILE A 203 19.51 0.61 -20.15
N GLU A 204 20.26 -0.47 -20.26
CA GLU A 204 19.77 -1.72 -20.82
C GLU A 204 19.00 -2.47 -19.74
N ILE A 205 17.74 -2.79 -20.05
CA ILE A 205 16.81 -3.44 -19.14
C ILE A 205 16.36 -4.76 -19.76
N GLU A 206 16.44 -5.80 -18.97
CA GLU A 206 15.91 -7.12 -19.31
C GLU A 206 14.82 -7.49 -18.29
N LEU A 207 13.60 -7.68 -18.78
CA LEU A 207 12.47 -8.11 -18.00
C LEU A 207 12.08 -9.53 -18.39
N TYR A 208 11.85 -10.38 -17.41
CA TYR A 208 11.47 -11.77 -17.60
C TYR A 208 10.20 -12.09 -16.84
N HIS A 209 9.29 -12.84 -17.47
CA HIS A 209 8.13 -13.37 -16.77
C HIS A 209 8.59 -14.47 -15.80
N ALA A 210 8.51 -14.19 -14.50
CA ALA A 210 8.91 -15.10 -13.43
C ALA A 210 7.80 -15.18 -12.38
N PRO A 211 6.70 -15.91 -12.66
CA PRO A 211 5.57 -16.03 -11.74
C PRO A 211 6.01 -16.71 -10.43
N GLY A 212 5.45 -16.24 -9.30
CA GLY A 212 5.79 -16.75 -7.98
C GLY A 212 5.10 -15.95 -6.88
N GLU A 213 5.38 -14.66 -6.77
CA GLU A 213 4.64 -13.74 -5.88
C GLU A 213 3.19 -13.59 -6.36
N THR A 214 3.03 -13.43 -7.68
CA THR A 214 1.75 -13.44 -8.40
C THR A 214 1.90 -14.25 -9.69
N ASN A 215 1.05 -14.09 -10.63
CA ASN A 215 1.06 -14.72 -11.96
C ASN A 215 1.55 -13.75 -13.04
#